data_6dd9623c1e9125f349226b72fd126766
#
_entry.id   6dd9623c1e9125f349226b72fd126766
#
_cell.length_a   1.000
_cell.length_b   1.000
_cell.length_c   1.000
_cell.angle_alpha   90.00
_cell.angle_beta   90.00
_cell.angle_gamma   90.00
#
_symmetry.space_group_name_H-M   'P 1'
#
loop_
_entity.id
_entity.type
_entity.pdbx_description
1 polymer ?
#
loop_
_entity_poly.entity_id
_entity_poly.type
_entity_poly.pdbx_seq_one_letter_code
_entity_poly.pdbx_strand_id
1 'polypeptide(L)'
;HNYYGYVKNEISGHMGGTSYAPVMNDVMDKYLTEEPQSIPNYVIFITDGANSDRRETTATITEAANYPIFWQFIGIGGESFPYLEKLDDLKNRYVDNADFFTVSNVSDFYERDEIYNFLLNEYPGWLENSKVKTMISSDYTRGSQKETQKKKLFGLF
;
A
#
# COMPACT_ATOMS: atom_id res chain seq x y z
N HIS A 1 -5.79 -24.17 -0.86
CA HIS A 1 -4.55 -23.57 -1.35
C HIS A 1 -3.50 -23.65 -0.24
N ASN A 2 -2.35 -24.29 -0.56
CA ASN A 2 -1.29 -24.52 0.42
C ASN A 2 -0.39 -23.27 0.50
N TYR A 3 -0.79 -22.30 1.31
CA TYR A 3 -0.10 -21.05 1.54
C TYR A 3 1.34 -21.26 2.09
N TYR A 4 1.55 -22.30 2.88
CA TYR A 4 2.86 -22.67 3.45
C TYR A 4 3.89 -23.09 2.39
N GLY A 5 3.45 -23.72 1.31
CA GLY A 5 4.32 -24.15 0.22
C GLY A 5 4.80 -23.00 -0.65
N TYR A 6 3.96 -21.98 -0.84
CA TYR A 6 4.30 -20.78 -1.61
C TYR A 6 5.39 -19.94 -0.89
N VAL A 7 5.18 -19.64 0.38
CA VAL A 7 6.13 -18.87 1.20
C VAL A 7 7.50 -19.55 1.29
N LYS A 8 7.54 -20.88 1.42
CA LYS A 8 8.79 -21.63 1.54
C LYS A 8 9.64 -21.67 0.26
N ASN A 9 9.00 -21.63 -0.90
CA ASN A 9 9.73 -21.66 -2.19
C ASN A 9 10.27 -20.29 -2.60
N GLU A 10 9.60 -19.19 -2.24
CA GLU A 10 10.07 -17.84 -2.54
C GLU A 10 11.18 -17.37 -1.60
N ILE A 11 11.21 -17.82 -0.34
CA ILE A 11 12.20 -17.40 0.66
C ILE A 11 13.55 -18.10 0.46
N SER A 12 13.61 -19.27 -0.19
CA SER A 12 14.86 -20.06 -0.29
C SER A 12 15.89 -19.53 -1.31
N GLY A 13 15.62 -18.43 -2.00
CA GLY A 13 16.48 -17.89 -3.06
C GLY A 13 17.24 -16.59 -2.77
N HIS A 14 16.91 -15.85 -1.70
CA HIS A 14 17.48 -14.51 -1.47
C HIS A 14 18.02 -14.33 -0.05
N MET A 15 19.23 -14.79 0.18
CA MET A 15 20.05 -14.43 1.35
C MET A 15 20.78 -13.10 1.09
N GLY A 16 20.07 -12.01 0.79
CA GLY A 16 20.74 -10.76 0.43
C GLY A 16 19.85 -9.52 0.48
N GLY A 17 19.38 -9.16 1.65
CA GLY A 17 18.64 -7.89 1.87
C GLY A 17 17.13 -8.01 1.62
N THR A 18 16.37 -7.14 2.26
CA THR A 18 14.89 -7.07 2.13
C THR A 18 14.52 -6.17 0.97
N SER A 19 13.84 -6.72 -0.04
CA SER A 19 13.31 -5.97 -1.19
C SER A 19 11.83 -5.64 -0.98
N TYR A 20 11.47 -4.37 -1.13
CA TYR A 20 10.10 -3.88 -0.95
C TYR A 20 9.34 -3.75 -2.27
N ALA A 21 10.02 -3.26 -3.33
CA ALA A 21 9.38 -2.95 -4.60
C ALA A 21 8.63 -4.14 -5.23
N PRO A 22 9.12 -5.39 -5.24
CA PRO A 22 8.37 -6.51 -5.80
C PRO A 22 7.01 -6.69 -5.15
N VAL A 23 6.95 -6.69 -3.80
CA VAL A 23 5.69 -6.84 -3.06
C VAL A 23 4.76 -5.64 -3.28
N MET A 24 5.31 -4.43 -3.33
CA MET A 24 4.52 -3.23 -3.61
C MET A 24 3.97 -3.24 -5.04
N ASN A 25 4.74 -3.72 -6.01
CA ASN A 25 4.28 -3.87 -7.39
C ASN A 25 3.17 -4.92 -7.51
N ASP A 26 3.27 -6.05 -6.81
CA ASP A 26 2.20 -7.05 -6.76
C ASP A 26 0.89 -6.48 -6.21
N VAL A 27 0.96 -5.63 -5.17
CA VAL A 27 -0.21 -4.92 -4.64
C VAL A 27 -0.78 -3.96 -5.68
N MET A 28 0.08 -3.20 -6.37
CA MET A 28 -0.32 -2.28 -7.43
C MET A 28 -1.00 -3.01 -8.59
N ASP A 29 -0.40 -4.10 -9.07
CA ASP A 29 -0.93 -4.90 -10.16
C ASP A 29 -2.30 -5.49 -9.80
N LYS A 30 -2.43 -6.02 -8.59
CA LYS A 30 -3.70 -6.53 -8.10
C LYS A 30 -4.77 -5.43 -8.03
N TYR A 31 -4.44 -4.27 -7.47
CA TYR A 31 -5.34 -3.14 -7.42
C TYR A 31 -5.81 -2.69 -8.81
N LEU A 32 -4.88 -2.62 -9.78
CA LEU A 32 -5.17 -2.15 -11.12
C LEU A 32 -5.97 -3.16 -11.97
N THR A 33 -5.85 -4.46 -11.68
CA THR A 33 -6.41 -5.54 -12.50
C THR A 33 -7.66 -6.19 -11.94
N GLU A 34 -7.74 -6.35 -10.62
CA GLU A 34 -8.76 -7.19 -9.99
C GLU A 34 -9.84 -6.39 -9.24
N GLU A 35 -9.50 -5.22 -8.70
CA GLU A 35 -10.39 -4.50 -7.81
C GLU A 35 -11.20 -3.41 -8.54
N PRO A 36 -12.46 -3.20 -8.12
CA PRO A 36 -13.20 -2.01 -8.51
C PRO A 36 -12.54 -0.80 -7.81
N GLN A 37 -11.93 0.05 -8.58
CA GLN A 37 -11.10 1.15 -8.11
C GLN A 37 -11.89 2.33 -7.51
N SER A 38 -13.09 2.06 -7.04
CA SER A 38 -13.94 3.01 -6.32
C SER A 38 -13.73 3.02 -4.80
N ILE A 39 -12.93 2.06 -4.29
CA ILE A 39 -12.67 1.93 -2.86
C ILE A 39 -11.18 2.19 -2.62
N PRO A 40 -10.83 3.11 -1.72
CA PRO A 40 -9.44 3.34 -1.38
C PRO A 40 -8.85 2.12 -0.68
N ASN A 41 -7.63 1.75 -1.08
CA ASN A 41 -6.88 0.67 -0.45
C ASN A 41 -5.97 1.21 0.65
N TYR A 42 -6.05 0.60 1.81
CA TYR A 42 -5.15 0.82 2.93
C TYR A 42 -4.22 -0.40 3.07
N VAL A 43 -2.95 -0.21 2.77
CA VAL A 43 -1.95 -1.28 2.76
C VAL A 43 -1.06 -1.17 3.99
N ILE A 44 -1.05 -2.20 4.83
CA ILE A 44 -0.13 -2.30 5.96
C ILE A 44 1.10 -3.09 5.49
N PHE A 45 2.27 -2.44 5.50
CA PHE A 45 3.54 -3.03 5.12
C PHE A 45 4.44 -3.17 6.36
N ILE A 46 4.64 -4.40 6.81
CA ILE A 46 5.42 -4.70 8.02
C ILE A 46 6.80 -5.23 7.62
N THR A 47 7.86 -4.70 8.22
CA THR A 47 9.23 -5.12 7.97
C THR A 47 10.10 -5.01 9.23
N ASP A 48 11.06 -5.93 9.34
CA ASP A 48 12.11 -5.93 10.36
C ASP A 48 13.52 -5.65 9.78
N GLY A 49 13.60 -5.41 8.48
CA GLY A 49 14.85 -5.29 7.75
C GLY A 49 15.00 -4.00 6.95
N ALA A 50 16.26 -3.62 6.75
CA ALA A 50 16.60 -2.49 5.91
C ALA A 50 16.30 -2.78 4.42
N ASN A 51 15.72 -1.80 3.75
CA ASN A 51 15.43 -1.87 2.32
C ASN A 51 16.72 -1.91 1.46
N SER A 52 16.80 -2.87 0.54
CA SER A 52 17.93 -3.05 -0.40
C SER A 52 17.65 -2.46 -1.79
N ASP A 53 16.39 -2.24 -2.17
CA ASP A 53 15.93 -1.77 -3.48
C ASP A 53 15.29 -0.36 -3.40
N ARG A 54 15.95 0.56 -2.72
CA ARG A 54 15.42 1.89 -2.37
C ARG A 54 14.96 2.71 -3.58
N ARG A 55 15.67 2.60 -4.70
CA ARG A 55 15.33 3.36 -5.91
C ARG A 55 14.02 2.86 -6.51
N GLU A 56 13.89 1.58 -6.64
CA GLU A 56 12.71 0.90 -7.17
C GLU A 56 11.50 1.14 -6.26
N THR A 57 11.68 0.98 -4.95
CA THR A 57 10.64 1.26 -3.94
C THR A 57 10.17 2.72 -4.01
N THR A 58 11.11 3.68 -4.13
CA THR A 58 10.76 5.10 -4.27
C THR A 58 9.97 5.37 -5.55
N ALA A 59 10.31 4.72 -6.66
CA ALA A 59 9.57 4.83 -7.90
C ALA A 59 8.15 4.27 -7.76
N THR A 60 8.02 3.08 -7.18
CA THR A 60 6.71 2.42 -6.99
C THR A 60 5.78 3.24 -6.09
N ILE A 61 6.26 3.77 -4.96
CA ILE A 61 5.41 4.59 -4.07
C ILE A 61 5.02 5.92 -4.71
N THR A 62 5.91 6.49 -5.53
CA THR A 62 5.63 7.72 -6.29
C THR A 62 4.55 7.48 -7.34
N GLU A 63 4.60 6.35 -8.03
CA GLU A 63 3.57 5.94 -8.98
C GLU A 63 2.26 5.66 -8.26
N ALA A 64 2.29 4.92 -7.15
CA ALA A 64 1.13 4.60 -6.32
C ALA A 64 0.38 5.84 -5.82
N ALA A 65 1.07 6.98 -5.69
CA ALA A 65 0.45 8.25 -5.29
C ALA A 65 -0.56 8.83 -6.31
N ASN A 66 -0.62 8.26 -7.52
CA ASN A 66 -1.64 8.60 -8.54
C ASN A 66 -2.91 7.76 -8.43
N TYR A 67 -2.97 6.84 -7.48
CA TYR A 67 -4.09 5.93 -7.23
C TYR A 67 -4.55 6.07 -5.79
N PRO A 68 -5.79 5.70 -5.46
CA PRO A 68 -6.27 5.77 -4.08
C PRO A 68 -5.74 4.60 -3.25
N ILE A 69 -4.42 4.53 -3.10
CA ILE A 69 -3.69 3.55 -2.31
C ILE A 69 -2.87 4.29 -1.25
N PHE A 70 -3.11 3.98 0.01
CA PHE A 70 -2.35 4.48 1.16
C PHE A 70 -1.47 3.39 1.76
N TRP A 71 -0.22 3.71 2.05
CA TRP A 71 0.78 2.79 2.58
C TRP A 71 1.11 3.13 4.03
N GLN A 72 0.76 2.24 4.93
CA GLN A 72 1.19 2.31 6.32
C GLN A 72 2.40 1.41 6.53
N PHE A 73 3.58 1.99 6.63
CA PHE A 73 4.79 1.25 6.93
C PHE A 73 4.97 1.07 8.44
N ILE A 74 5.36 -0.14 8.85
CA ILE A 74 5.61 -0.49 10.24
C ILE A 74 6.97 -1.18 10.33
N GLY A 75 7.92 -0.52 10.99
CA GLY A 75 9.21 -1.12 11.31
C GLY A 75 9.14 -1.86 12.64
N ILE A 76 9.54 -3.14 12.66
CA ILE A 76 9.62 -3.93 13.89
C ILE A 76 11.07 -4.12 14.30
N GLY A 77 11.37 -3.84 15.57
CA GLY A 77 12.69 -4.00 16.15
C GLY A 77 13.28 -2.72 16.69
N GLY A 78 14.44 -2.84 17.36
CA GLY A 78 15.14 -1.70 17.98
C GLY A 78 16.04 -0.93 17.01
N GLU A 79 16.02 -1.25 15.72
CA GLU A 79 16.83 -0.57 14.70
C GLU A 79 16.12 0.69 14.17
N SER A 80 16.91 1.62 13.62
CA SER A 80 16.36 2.78 12.92
C SER A 80 16.03 2.42 11.47
N PHE A 81 14.96 3.01 10.94
CA PHE A 81 14.50 2.83 9.56
C PHE A 81 14.58 4.15 8.77
N PRO A 82 15.76 4.74 8.58
CA PRO A 82 15.90 6.07 7.99
C PRO A 82 15.40 6.16 6.55
N TYR A 83 15.23 5.03 5.87
CA TYR A 83 14.64 5.00 4.55
C TYR A 83 13.12 5.06 4.60
N LEU A 84 12.48 4.40 5.56
CA LEU A 84 11.02 4.48 5.74
C LEU A 84 10.59 5.87 6.19
N GLU A 85 11.35 6.50 7.08
CA GLU A 85 11.16 7.92 7.44
C GLU A 85 11.22 8.84 6.21
N LYS A 86 12.12 8.56 5.25
CA LYS A 86 12.21 9.30 3.99
C LYS A 86 11.06 9.00 3.03
N LEU A 87 10.50 7.80 3.07
CA LEU A 87 9.32 7.47 2.25
C LEU A 87 8.08 8.19 2.76
N ASP A 88 7.96 8.33 4.05
CA ASP A 88 6.92 9.11 4.70
C ASP A 88 6.97 10.57 4.26
N ASP A 89 8.12 11.23 4.44
CA ASP A 89 8.37 12.62 4.06
C ASP A 89 8.65 12.84 2.55
N LEU A 90 8.45 11.86 1.69
CA LEU A 90 8.82 11.94 0.28
C LEU A 90 8.04 13.02 -0.46
N LYS A 91 8.75 14.04 -0.94
CA LYS A 91 8.19 15.16 -1.72
C LYS A 91 7.98 14.79 -3.19
N ASN A 92 7.22 15.61 -3.89
CA ASN A 92 6.94 15.49 -5.33
C ASN A 92 6.07 14.30 -5.72
N ARG A 93 5.32 13.72 -4.78
CA ARG A 93 4.22 12.78 -5.05
C ARG A 93 2.94 13.56 -5.44
N TYR A 94 2.04 12.92 -6.18
CA TYR A 94 0.75 13.52 -6.50
C TYR A 94 -0.09 13.82 -5.26
N VAL A 95 -0.17 12.85 -4.35
CA VAL A 95 -0.65 13.00 -2.97
C VAL A 95 0.36 12.41 -2.02
N ASP A 96 0.35 12.83 -0.78
CA ASP A 96 1.03 12.15 0.30
C ASP A 96 0.25 10.87 0.62
N ASN A 97 0.83 9.71 0.36
CA ASN A 97 0.17 8.41 0.39
C ASN A 97 0.89 7.39 1.29
N ALA A 98 1.68 7.87 2.24
CA ALA A 98 2.42 7.02 3.15
C ALA A 98 2.47 7.62 4.55
N ASP A 99 2.49 6.75 5.55
CA ASP A 99 2.80 7.04 6.94
C ASP A 99 3.71 5.93 7.49
N PHE A 100 4.54 6.26 8.46
CA PHE A 100 5.50 5.33 9.03
C PHE A 100 5.57 5.44 10.55
N PHE A 101 5.58 4.30 11.22
CA PHE A 101 5.97 4.23 12.63
C PHE A 101 6.73 2.94 12.96
N THR A 102 7.33 2.89 14.15
CA THR A 102 8.07 1.72 14.63
C THR A 102 7.44 1.15 15.90
N VAL A 103 7.59 -0.17 16.06
CA VAL A 103 7.32 -0.89 17.29
C VAL A 103 8.56 -1.68 17.72
N SER A 104 8.83 -1.74 19.01
CA SER A 104 10.04 -2.41 19.50
C SER A 104 10.00 -3.92 19.28
N ASN A 105 8.81 -4.51 19.38
CA ASN A 105 8.59 -5.92 19.13
C ASN A 105 7.11 -6.19 18.79
N VAL A 106 6.84 -7.39 18.30
CA VAL A 106 5.49 -7.79 17.85
C VAL A 106 4.46 -7.77 18.98
N SER A 107 4.88 -7.99 20.23
CA SER A 107 3.96 -7.93 21.39
C SER A 107 3.35 -6.55 21.58
N ASP A 108 4.05 -5.49 21.17
CA ASP A 108 3.56 -4.12 21.27
C ASP A 108 2.24 -3.91 20.48
N PHE A 109 1.98 -4.73 19.45
CA PHE A 109 0.70 -4.70 18.72
C PHE A 109 -0.48 -5.19 19.56
N TYR A 110 -0.24 -6.08 20.50
CA TYR A 110 -1.32 -6.69 21.29
C TYR A 110 -1.55 -5.97 22.61
N GLU A 111 -0.55 -5.25 23.09
CA GLU A 111 -0.56 -4.65 24.44
C GLU A 111 -0.87 -3.14 24.41
N ARG A 112 -0.86 -2.51 23.24
CA ARG A 112 -1.10 -1.07 23.11
C ARG A 112 -2.46 -0.77 22.50
N ASP A 113 -3.38 -0.30 23.29
CA ASP A 113 -4.63 0.31 22.80
C ASP A 113 -4.34 1.49 21.84
N GLU A 114 -3.14 2.06 21.95
CA GLU A 114 -2.67 3.18 21.12
C GLU A 114 -2.29 2.81 19.69
N ILE A 115 -2.15 1.50 19.37
CA ILE A 115 -1.76 1.07 18.01
C ILE A 115 -2.72 1.59 16.93
N TYR A 116 -4.01 1.66 17.26
CA TYR A 116 -5.00 2.21 16.34
C TYR A 116 -4.79 3.70 16.06
N ASN A 117 -4.28 4.46 17.02
CA ASN A 117 -3.95 5.87 16.85
C ASN A 117 -2.80 6.02 15.85
N PHE A 118 -1.79 5.15 15.92
CA PHE A 118 -0.69 5.13 14.94
C PHE A 118 -1.16 4.69 13.56
N LEU A 119 -1.94 3.59 13.47
CA LEU A 119 -2.47 3.09 12.20
C LEU A 119 -3.40 4.07 11.49
N LEU A 120 -4.08 4.93 12.24
CA LEU A 120 -5.07 5.86 11.69
C LEU A 120 -4.63 7.33 11.83
N ASN A 121 -3.33 7.58 12.03
CA ASN A 121 -2.81 8.93 12.24
C ASN A 121 -3.07 9.83 11.02
N GLU A 122 -2.64 9.44 9.86
CA GLU A 122 -2.72 10.24 8.63
C GLU A 122 -3.83 9.81 7.67
N TYR A 123 -4.21 8.54 7.69
CA TYR A 123 -5.17 7.98 6.74
C TYR A 123 -6.51 8.73 6.68
N PRO A 124 -7.16 9.16 7.80
CA PRO A 124 -8.40 9.93 7.71
C PRO A 124 -8.21 11.28 7.01
N GLY A 125 -7.10 11.98 7.28
CA GLY A 125 -6.75 13.23 6.61
C GLY A 125 -6.48 13.03 5.12
N TRP A 126 -5.82 11.93 4.76
CA TRP A 126 -5.60 11.53 3.38
C TRP A 126 -6.92 11.29 2.62
N LEU A 127 -7.90 10.61 3.23
CA LEU A 127 -9.23 10.40 2.64
C LEU A 127 -9.97 11.71 2.37
N GLU A 128 -9.75 12.72 3.21
CA GLU A 128 -10.37 14.05 3.05
C GLU A 128 -9.67 14.91 1.98
N ASN A 129 -8.51 14.51 1.50
CA ASN A 129 -7.78 15.22 0.46
C ASN A 129 -8.59 15.28 -0.85
N SER A 130 -8.72 16.47 -1.43
CA SER A 130 -9.51 16.69 -2.65
C SER A 130 -9.03 15.87 -3.85
N LYS A 131 -7.72 15.65 -3.97
CA LYS A 131 -7.15 14.80 -5.04
C LYS A 131 -7.55 13.35 -4.85
N VAL A 132 -7.53 12.83 -3.62
CA VAL A 132 -7.96 11.46 -3.30
C VAL A 132 -9.44 11.29 -3.61
N LYS A 133 -10.28 12.24 -3.19
CA LYS A 133 -11.71 12.25 -3.51
C LYS A 133 -11.97 12.25 -5.02
N THR A 134 -11.15 12.97 -5.78
CA THR A 134 -11.24 12.98 -7.24
C THR A 134 -10.85 11.64 -7.85
N MET A 135 -9.78 11.00 -7.36
CA MET A 135 -9.37 9.66 -7.81
C MET A 135 -10.48 8.63 -7.60
N ILE A 136 -11.05 8.58 -6.39
CA ILE A 136 -12.16 7.67 -6.05
C ILE A 136 -13.37 7.94 -6.95
N SER A 137 -13.75 9.20 -7.16
CA SER A 137 -14.90 9.58 -7.97
C SER A 137 -14.72 9.25 -9.45
N SER A 138 -13.51 9.45 -10.00
CA SER A 138 -13.21 9.15 -11.41
C SER A 138 -13.26 7.65 -11.70
N ASP A 139 -12.81 6.83 -10.78
CA ASP A 139 -12.84 5.38 -10.92
C ASP A 139 -14.26 4.81 -10.77
N TYR A 140 -15.06 5.37 -9.87
CA TYR A 140 -16.50 5.06 -9.79
C TYR A 140 -17.19 5.31 -11.13
N THR A 141 -16.91 6.43 -11.78
CA THR A 141 -17.52 6.80 -13.08
C THR A 141 -17.05 5.84 -14.18
N ARG A 142 -15.79 5.44 -14.21
CA ARG A 142 -15.25 4.44 -15.17
C ARG A 142 -15.87 3.06 -14.98
N GLY A 143 -16.00 2.61 -13.72
CA GLY A 143 -16.65 1.33 -13.39
C GLY A 143 -18.10 1.28 -13.85
N SER A 144 -18.87 2.34 -13.57
CA SER A 144 -20.27 2.46 -14.00
C SER A 144 -20.42 2.48 -15.53
N GLN A 145 -19.50 3.13 -16.25
CA GLN A 145 -19.51 3.15 -17.72
C GLN A 145 -19.18 1.78 -18.34
N LYS A 146 -18.19 1.06 -17.76
CA LYS A 146 -17.84 -0.30 -18.20
C LYS A 146 -19.01 -1.27 -18.00
N GLU A 147 -19.69 -1.18 -16.88
CA GLU A 147 -20.85 -2.02 -16.57
C GLU A 147 -22.04 -1.71 -17.48
N THR A 148 -22.28 -0.45 -17.76
CA THR A 148 -23.33 -0.01 -18.70
C THR A 148 -23.04 -0.44 -20.13
N GLN A 149 -21.77 -0.36 -20.57
CA GLN A 149 -21.37 -0.85 -21.89
C GLN A 149 -21.47 -2.38 -22.00
N LYS A 150 -21.11 -3.10 -20.93
CA LYS A 150 -21.23 -4.56 -20.87
C LYS A 150 -22.70 -4.98 -20.93
N LYS A 151 -23.61 -4.31 -20.22
CA LYS A 151 -25.05 -4.56 -20.29
C LYS A 151 -25.61 -4.29 -21.68
N LYS A 152 -25.19 -3.20 -22.35
CA LYS A 152 -25.58 -2.90 -23.75
C LYS A 152 -25.08 -3.95 -24.73
N LEU A 153 -23.85 -4.45 -24.57
CA LEU A 153 -23.26 -5.44 -25.47
C LEU A 153 -23.96 -6.80 -25.36
N PHE A 154 -24.45 -7.16 -24.19
CA PHE A 154 -25.13 -8.44 -23.94
C PHE A 154 -26.65 -8.37 -24.03
N GLY A 155 -27.22 -7.22 -24.46
CA GLY A 155 -28.68 -7.10 -24.67
C GLY A 155 -29.54 -7.29 -23.41
N LEU A 156 -28.99 -7.03 -22.24
CA LEU A 156 -29.66 -7.14 -20.94
C LEU A 156 -30.39 -5.83 -20.62
N PHE A 157 -31.48 -5.58 -21.34
CA PHE A 157 -32.52 -4.62 -20.98
C PHE A 157 -33.88 -5.27 -21.15
#